data_71e1b8b7b8f0c2a0bcba4fafdda7caef
#
_entry.id   71e1b8b7b8f0c2a0bcba4fafdda7caef
#
_cell.length_a   1.000
_cell.length_b   1.000
_cell.length_c   1.000
_cell.angle_alpha   90.00
_cell.angle_beta   90.00
_cell.angle_gamma   90.00
#
_symmetry.space_group_name_H-M   'P 1'
#
loop_
_entity.id
_entity.type
_entity.pdbx_description
1 polymer ?
#
loop_
_entity_poly.entity_id
_entity_poly.type
_entity_poly.pdbx_seq_one_letter_code
_entity_poly.pdbx_strand_id
1 'polypeptide(L)'
;MKIGIMGGTFNPIHNAHLLIAEMAREEYGLDRVIFITDGNPPHKSANVTAKQRFEMTHIAIADNSAFEEDDFEINRSEKSYTVNTLGYLKEKYPNKWYKPDKILEMCSLLVFPRKSLKSLTETIKVVKEKMNGRIFPISAPVFRISSTDIRNRVKNGHTVRYMLPENVRDYINKYHL
;
A
#
# COMPACT_ATOMS: atom_id res chain seq x y z
N MET A 1 -15.84 -12.57 -5.57
CA MET A 1 -14.66 -11.72 -5.86
C MET A 1 -14.00 -11.36 -4.53
N LYS A 2 -12.72 -11.63 -4.40
CA LYS A 2 -11.89 -11.24 -3.25
C LYS A 2 -11.05 -10.02 -3.65
N ILE A 3 -11.09 -8.95 -2.86
CA ILE A 3 -10.36 -7.71 -3.14
C ILE A 3 -9.28 -7.52 -2.07
N GLY A 4 -8.05 -7.27 -2.50
CA GLY A 4 -6.97 -6.75 -1.67
C GLY A 4 -6.98 -5.23 -1.65
N ILE A 5 -6.53 -4.63 -0.55
CA ILE A 5 -6.33 -3.19 -0.43
C ILE A 5 -4.88 -2.95 -0.04
N MET A 6 -4.17 -2.14 -0.83
CA MET A 6 -2.81 -1.69 -0.56
C MET A 6 -2.82 -0.20 -0.27
N GLY A 7 -2.92 0.17 1.00
CA GLY A 7 -2.88 1.57 1.43
C GLY A 7 -1.46 2.05 1.70
N GLY A 8 -1.16 3.28 1.35
CA GLY A 8 0.15 3.88 1.65
C GLY A 8 0.31 5.32 1.21
N THR A 9 1.29 5.99 1.79
CA THR A 9 1.65 7.36 1.38
C THR A 9 2.23 7.39 -0.04
N PHE A 10 2.91 6.32 -0.48
CA PHE A 10 3.53 6.18 -1.79
C PHE A 10 4.33 7.41 -2.24
N ASN A 11 5.34 7.77 -1.46
CA ASN A 11 6.17 8.96 -1.69
C ASN A 11 7.66 8.62 -1.95
N PRO A 12 8.01 8.00 -3.09
CA PRO A 12 7.15 7.42 -4.13
C PRO A 12 6.71 5.98 -3.86
N ILE A 13 5.79 5.46 -4.69
CA ILE A 13 5.58 4.02 -4.85
C ILE A 13 6.87 3.36 -5.39
N HIS A 14 7.12 2.10 -5.07
CA HIS A 14 8.34 1.40 -5.48
C HIS A 14 8.13 -0.09 -5.67
N ASN A 15 9.11 -0.77 -6.28
CA ASN A 15 9.01 -2.17 -6.68
C ASN A 15 8.65 -3.13 -5.53
N ALA A 16 9.08 -2.84 -4.29
CA ALA A 16 8.68 -3.67 -3.16
C ALA A 16 7.17 -3.57 -2.85
N HIS A 17 6.51 -2.42 -3.08
CA HIS A 17 5.06 -2.31 -2.94
C HIS A 17 4.33 -3.19 -3.96
N LEU A 18 4.73 -3.09 -5.23
CA LEU A 18 4.12 -3.85 -6.32
C LEU A 18 4.28 -5.36 -6.12
N LEU A 19 5.49 -5.79 -5.76
CA LEU A 19 5.77 -7.18 -5.54
C LEU A 19 5.00 -7.77 -4.34
N ILE A 20 4.90 -7.02 -3.23
CA ILE A 20 4.10 -7.44 -2.07
C ILE A 20 2.62 -7.57 -2.45
N ALA A 21 2.09 -6.63 -3.22
CA ALA A 21 0.71 -6.65 -3.68
C ALA A 21 0.45 -7.88 -4.58
N GLU A 22 1.35 -8.18 -5.52
CA GLU A 22 1.22 -9.32 -6.43
C GLU A 22 1.33 -10.64 -5.68
N MET A 23 2.31 -10.79 -4.80
CA MET A 23 2.46 -12.00 -3.99
C MET A 23 1.26 -12.24 -3.07
N ALA A 24 0.70 -11.18 -2.48
CA ALA A 24 -0.52 -11.27 -1.69
C ALA A 24 -1.71 -11.70 -2.56
N ARG A 25 -1.80 -11.16 -3.79
CA ARG A 25 -2.85 -11.52 -4.74
C ARG A 25 -2.81 -13.00 -5.09
N GLU A 26 -1.65 -13.52 -5.42
CA GLU A 26 -1.45 -14.94 -5.76
C GLU A 26 -1.69 -15.84 -4.55
N GLU A 27 -1.04 -15.59 -3.41
CA GLU A 27 -1.07 -16.45 -2.23
C GLU A 27 -2.48 -16.58 -1.64
N TYR A 28 -3.28 -15.51 -1.68
CA TYR A 28 -4.64 -15.49 -1.11
C TYR A 28 -5.75 -15.60 -2.14
N GLY A 29 -5.41 -15.76 -3.42
CA GLY A 29 -6.35 -15.86 -4.53
C GLY A 29 -7.25 -14.63 -4.60
N LEU A 30 -6.64 -13.44 -4.59
CA LEU A 30 -7.36 -12.18 -4.75
C LEU A 30 -7.62 -11.94 -6.25
N ASP A 31 -8.84 -11.56 -6.58
CA ASP A 31 -9.23 -11.24 -7.95
C ASP A 31 -8.56 -9.93 -8.43
N ARG A 32 -8.39 -8.96 -7.49
CA ARG A 32 -7.72 -7.68 -7.74
C ARG A 32 -7.14 -7.08 -6.47
N VAL A 33 -6.23 -6.10 -6.64
CA VAL A 33 -5.71 -5.26 -5.56
C VAL A 33 -5.98 -3.79 -5.88
N ILE A 34 -6.61 -3.08 -4.94
CA ILE A 34 -6.88 -1.64 -5.04
C ILE A 34 -5.81 -0.89 -4.26
N PHE A 35 -5.08 -0.01 -4.94
CA PHE A 35 -4.10 0.88 -4.34
C PHE A 35 -4.80 2.15 -3.87
N ILE A 36 -4.60 2.52 -2.62
CA ILE A 36 -5.14 3.73 -2.00
C ILE A 36 -3.96 4.63 -1.61
N THR A 37 -3.80 5.74 -2.31
CA THR A 37 -2.77 6.73 -1.98
C THR A 37 -3.29 7.64 -0.88
N ASP A 38 -2.61 7.69 0.30
CA ASP A 38 -2.97 8.60 1.39
C ASP A 38 -3.05 10.05 0.89
N GLY A 39 -4.19 10.70 1.04
CA GLY A 39 -4.37 12.11 0.69
C GLY A 39 -3.64 13.03 1.66
N ASN A 40 -4.00 12.93 2.93
CA ASN A 40 -3.46 13.74 4.04
C ASN A 40 -3.07 12.83 5.21
N PRO A 41 -1.89 12.17 5.18
CA PRO A 41 -1.49 11.22 6.21
C PRO A 41 -1.29 11.90 7.58
N PRO A 42 -1.91 11.40 8.68
CA PRO A 42 -1.90 12.06 9.98
C PRO A 42 -0.53 12.09 10.65
N HIS A 43 0.38 11.18 10.27
CA HIS A 43 1.67 10.97 10.92
C HIS A 43 2.88 11.23 10.02
N LYS A 44 2.69 11.72 8.79
CA LYS A 44 3.77 11.96 7.83
C LYS A 44 3.51 13.26 7.07
N SER A 45 4.56 14.06 6.91
CA SER A 45 4.58 15.12 5.91
C SER A 45 5.13 14.57 4.60
N ALA A 46 4.49 14.86 3.49
CA ALA A 46 5.00 14.56 2.16
C ALA A 46 5.38 15.88 1.48
N ASN A 47 6.60 15.96 0.96
CA ASN A 47 7.09 17.09 0.15
C ASN A 47 6.59 17.07 -1.31
N VAL A 48 5.87 16.00 -1.67
CA VAL A 48 5.22 15.79 -2.96
C VAL A 48 3.70 15.78 -2.73
N THR A 49 2.95 16.46 -3.61
CA THR A 49 1.49 16.57 -3.46
C THR A 49 0.79 15.21 -3.51
N ALA A 50 -0.39 15.11 -2.92
CA ALA A 50 -1.20 13.89 -2.97
C ALA A 50 -1.50 13.49 -4.43
N LYS A 51 -1.79 14.46 -5.29
CA LYS A 51 -2.05 14.26 -6.71
C LYS A 51 -0.83 13.66 -7.44
N GLN A 52 0.36 14.20 -7.24
CA GLN A 52 1.59 13.66 -7.85
C GLN A 52 1.90 12.24 -7.35
N ARG A 53 1.63 11.93 -6.07
CA ARG A 53 1.82 10.59 -5.52
C ARG A 53 0.82 9.58 -6.11
N PHE A 54 -0.42 10.02 -6.33
CA PHE A 54 -1.44 9.25 -7.02
C PHE A 54 -1.06 8.99 -8.49
N GLU A 55 -0.63 10.02 -9.23
CA GLU A 55 -0.16 9.87 -10.60
C GLU A 55 1.03 8.89 -10.71
N MET A 56 1.98 8.92 -9.76
CA MET A 56 3.06 7.94 -9.70
C MET A 56 2.53 6.52 -9.43
N THR A 57 1.49 6.38 -8.61
CA THR A 57 0.85 5.08 -8.36
C THR A 57 0.13 4.58 -9.61
N HIS A 58 -0.63 5.45 -10.28
CA HIS A 58 -1.32 5.16 -11.54
C HIS A 58 -0.37 4.57 -12.58
N ILE A 59 0.70 5.29 -12.90
CA ILE A 59 1.65 4.84 -13.93
C ILE A 59 2.44 3.58 -13.50
N ALA A 60 2.62 3.37 -12.20
CA ALA A 60 3.33 2.20 -11.69
C ALA A 60 2.54 0.89 -11.83
N ILE A 61 1.21 0.95 -11.83
CA ILE A 61 0.34 -0.23 -11.85
C ILE A 61 -0.31 -0.45 -13.22
N ALA A 62 -0.09 0.45 -14.18
CA ALA A 62 -0.81 0.50 -15.46
C ALA A 62 -0.65 -0.76 -16.33
N ASP A 63 0.41 -1.52 -16.16
CA ASP A 63 0.71 -2.75 -16.89
C ASP A 63 0.10 -4.01 -16.27
N ASN A 64 -0.51 -3.93 -15.07
CA ASN A 64 -1.14 -5.06 -14.39
C ASN A 64 -2.66 -4.90 -14.31
N SER A 65 -3.39 -5.64 -15.13
CA SER A 65 -4.87 -5.59 -15.19
C SER A 65 -5.59 -6.02 -13.90
N ALA A 66 -4.87 -6.68 -12.97
CA ALA A 66 -5.39 -7.04 -11.66
C ALA A 66 -5.20 -5.93 -10.61
N PHE A 67 -4.47 -4.86 -10.95
CA PHE A 67 -4.26 -3.71 -10.08
C PHE A 67 -5.16 -2.56 -10.50
N GLU A 68 -5.77 -1.93 -9.52
CA GLU A 68 -6.61 -0.74 -9.68
C GLU A 68 -6.18 0.30 -8.66
N GLU A 69 -6.50 1.54 -8.88
CA GLU A 69 -6.34 2.61 -7.91
C GLU A 69 -7.69 3.24 -7.57
N ASP A 70 -7.76 3.85 -6.40
CA ASP A 70 -8.93 4.59 -5.97
C ASP A 70 -8.50 5.95 -5.41
N ASP A 71 -9.16 7.01 -5.86
CA ASP A 71 -8.85 8.40 -5.56
C ASP A 71 -9.58 8.96 -4.33
N PHE A 72 -10.28 8.12 -3.59
CA PHE A 72 -11.09 8.51 -2.44
C PHE A 72 -10.35 9.41 -1.44
N GLU A 73 -9.13 9.03 -1.06
CA GLU A 73 -8.39 9.78 -0.05
C GLU A 73 -7.74 11.07 -0.60
N ILE A 74 -7.31 11.09 -1.86
CA ILE A 74 -6.68 12.28 -2.45
C ILE A 74 -7.67 13.42 -2.72
N ASN A 75 -8.96 13.10 -2.89
CA ASN A 75 -10.03 14.07 -3.11
C ASN A 75 -10.60 14.65 -1.79
N ARG A 76 -10.06 14.25 -0.65
CA ARG A 76 -10.50 14.72 0.67
C ARG A 76 -9.47 15.64 1.32
N SER A 77 -9.94 16.71 1.93
CA SER A 77 -9.12 17.62 2.75
C SER A 77 -8.84 17.09 4.17
N GLU A 78 -9.66 16.15 4.63
CA GLU A 78 -9.54 15.54 5.95
C GLU A 78 -8.34 14.62 6.06
N LYS A 79 -7.92 14.33 7.30
CA LYS A 79 -6.88 13.32 7.56
C LYS A 79 -7.32 11.94 7.09
N SER A 80 -6.40 11.23 6.44
CA SER A 80 -6.59 9.86 5.97
C SER A 80 -6.59 8.88 7.13
N TYR A 81 -7.75 8.29 7.43
CA TYR A 81 -7.88 7.21 8.41
C TYR A 81 -8.42 5.95 7.74
N THR A 82 -7.72 4.84 7.93
CA THR A 82 -8.07 3.53 7.34
C THR A 82 -9.53 3.13 7.57
N VAL A 83 -10.12 3.47 8.73
CA VAL A 83 -11.53 3.18 9.03
C VAL A 83 -12.49 3.87 8.07
N ASN A 84 -12.20 5.11 7.68
CA ASN A 84 -13.03 5.88 6.73
C ASN A 84 -12.93 5.28 5.32
N THR A 85 -11.73 4.93 4.90
CA THR A 85 -11.46 4.29 3.62
C THR A 85 -12.15 2.94 3.50
N LEU A 86 -12.08 2.10 4.55
CA LEU A 86 -12.79 0.83 4.58
C LEU A 86 -14.30 1.00 4.57
N GLY A 87 -14.84 2.03 5.25
CA GLY A 87 -16.26 2.38 5.21
C GLY A 87 -16.71 2.69 3.79
N TYR A 88 -16.02 3.60 3.10
CA TYR A 88 -16.27 3.95 1.71
C TYR A 88 -16.20 2.74 0.77
N LEU A 89 -15.13 1.95 0.85
CA LEU A 89 -14.96 0.77 0.00
C LEU A 89 -16.06 -0.28 0.25
N LYS A 90 -16.56 -0.37 1.48
CA LYS A 90 -17.68 -1.22 1.81
C LYS A 90 -18.96 -0.79 1.11
N GLU A 91 -19.24 0.51 1.03
CA GLU A 91 -20.39 1.04 0.28
C GLU A 91 -20.22 0.85 -1.23
N LYS A 92 -19.02 1.08 -1.74
CA LYS A 92 -18.68 0.88 -3.16
C LYS A 92 -18.74 -0.59 -3.60
N TYR A 93 -18.46 -1.53 -2.69
CA TYR A 93 -18.44 -2.97 -2.96
C TYR A 93 -19.32 -3.77 -1.96
N PRO A 94 -20.66 -3.53 -1.87
CA PRO A 94 -21.51 -3.96 -0.76
C PRO A 94 -21.60 -5.49 -0.57
N ASN A 95 -21.46 -6.27 -1.63
CA ASN A 95 -21.63 -7.72 -1.59
C ASN A 95 -20.38 -8.51 -1.14
N LYS A 96 -19.36 -7.85 -0.61
CA LYS A 96 -18.03 -8.42 -0.40
C LYS A 96 -17.50 -8.30 1.03
N TRP A 97 -18.31 -7.78 1.97
CA TRP A 97 -17.90 -7.47 3.34
C TRP A 97 -18.76 -8.19 4.36
N TYR A 98 -18.12 -8.84 5.33
CA TYR A 98 -18.82 -9.53 6.43
C TYR A 98 -18.63 -8.75 7.72
N LYS A 99 -19.72 -8.13 8.26
CA LYS A 99 -19.88 -7.35 9.52
C LYS A 99 -18.85 -6.25 9.88
N PRO A 100 -19.31 -5.03 10.26
CA PRO A 100 -18.54 -3.79 10.14
C PRO A 100 -18.04 -3.08 11.40
N ASP A 101 -17.91 -3.70 12.58
CA ASP A 101 -17.76 -2.88 13.80
C ASP A 101 -16.32 -2.46 14.17
N LYS A 102 -15.28 -3.15 13.63
CA LYS A 102 -13.86 -2.76 13.82
C LYS A 102 -13.00 -3.18 12.63
N ILE A 103 -11.87 -2.51 12.39
CA ILE A 103 -11.00 -2.78 11.23
C ILE A 103 -10.68 -4.26 11.07
N LEU A 104 -10.32 -4.96 12.14
CA LEU A 104 -9.98 -6.39 12.11
C LEU A 104 -11.22 -7.31 11.99
N GLU A 105 -12.41 -6.80 12.26
CA GLU A 105 -13.68 -7.47 12.01
C GLU A 105 -14.16 -7.22 10.57
N MET A 106 -13.80 -6.07 9.99
CA MET A 106 -14.18 -5.67 8.63
C MET A 106 -13.36 -6.36 7.55
N CYS A 107 -12.08 -6.65 7.79
CA CYS A 107 -11.18 -7.22 6.80
C CYS A 107 -10.18 -8.19 7.45
N SER A 108 -9.51 -8.97 6.61
CA SER A 108 -8.33 -9.73 7.02
C SER A 108 -7.09 -8.87 6.81
N LEU A 109 -6.20 -8.80 7.79
CA LEU A 109 -4.94 -8.08 7.68
C LEU A 109 -3.88 -9.01 7.10
N LEU A 110 -3.36 -8.68 5.93
CA LEU A 110 -2.20 -9.32 5.34
C LEU A 110 -0.95 -8.56 5.79
N VAL A 111 0.00 -9.26 6.41
CA VAL A 111 1.20 -8.65 6.99
C VAL A 111 2.47 -9.18 6.34
N PHE A 112 3.37 -8.27 6.03
CA PHE A 112 4.62 -8.53 5.37
C PHE A 112 5.81 -8.34 6.33
N PRO A 113 6.82 -9.26 6.34
CA PRO A 113 7.97 -9.14 7.22
C PRO A 113 8.96 -8.07 6.73
N ARG A 114 9.23 -7.06 7.56
CA ARG A 114 10.27 -6.05 7.27
C ARG A 114 11.67 -6.45 7.70
N LYS A 115 11.81 -7.32 8.71
CA LYS A 115 13.11 -7.75 9.27
C LYS A 115 13.34 -9.25 9.12
N SER A 116 12.43 -10.06 9.64
CA SER A 116 12.51 -11.52 9.54
C SER A 116 11.15 -12.16 9.71
N LEU A 117 10.95 -13.36 9.14
CA LEU A 117 9.71 -14.14 9.32
C LEU A 117 9.50 -14.55 10.78
N LYS A 118 10.55 -14.90 11.52
CA LYS A 118 10.46 -15.29 12.93
C LYS A 118 9.87 -14.16 13.78
N SER A 119 10.41 -12.95 13.64
CA SER A 119 9.89 -11.75 14.33
C SER A 119 8.44 -11.44 13.94
N LEU A 120 8.05 -11.69 12.69
CA LEU A 120 6.67 -11.51 12.23
C LEU A 120 5.72 -12.50 12.90
N THR A 121 6.06 -13.79 12.95
CA THR A 121 5.23 -14.84 13.55
C THR A 121 4.95 -14.56 15.03
N GLU A 122 5.97 -14.14 15.79
CA GLU A 122 5.82 -13.75 17.19
C GLU A 122 4.90 -12.53 17.33
N THR A 123 5.06 -11.52 16.48
CA THR A 123 4.20 -10.32 16.48
C THR A 123 2.75 -10.66 16.15
N ILE A 124 2.52 -11.52 15.14
CA ILE A 124 1.16 -11.97 14.76
C ILE A 124 0.49 -12.68 15.94
N LYS A 125 1.21 -13.55 16.66
CA LYS A 125 0.68 -14.26 17.83
C LYS A 125 0.19 -13.27 18.88
N VAL A 126 1.02 -12.31 19.26
CA VAL A 126 0.69 -11.27 20.27
C VAL A 126 -0.51 -10.43 19.84
N VAL A 127 -0.57 -10.03 18.55
CA VAL A 127 -1.68 -9.20 18.05
C VAL A 127 -2.98 -10.01 17.97
N LYS A 128 -2.94 -11.27 17.54
CA LYS A 128 -4.12 -12.15 17.54
C LYS A 128 -4.71 -12.34 18.94
N GLU A 129 -3.85 -12.55 19.94
CA GLU A 129 -4.27 -12.71 21.34
C GLU A 129 -4.95 -11.44 21.90
N LYS A 130 -4.47 -10.24 21.49
CA LYS A 130 -4.97 -8.97 22.01
C LYS A 130 -6.18 -8.40 21.26
N MET A 131 -6.32 -8.69 19.98
CA MET A 131 -7.23 -7.95 19.08
C MET A 131 -8.27 -8.84 18.38
N ASN A 132 -8.29 -10.14 18.64
CA ASN A 132 -9.24 -11.11 18.04
C ASN A 132 -9.41 -10.94 16.50
N GLY A 133 -8.34 -10.60 15.79
CA GLY A 133 -8.36 -10.26 14.37
C GLY A 133 -7.87 -11.37 13.45
N ARG A 134 -8.34 -11.37 12.21
CA ARG A 134 -7.86 -12.27 11.16
C ARG A 134 -6.59 -11.70 10.53
N ILE A 135 -5.42 -12.22 10.94
CA ILE A 135 -4.11 -11.76 10.50
C ILE A 135 -3.38 -12.92 9.85
N PHE A 136 -2.88 -12.70 8.64
CA PHE A 136 -2.18 -13.68 7.83
C PHE A 136 -0.84 -13.12 7.35
N PRO A 137 0.26 -13.89 7.42
CA PRO A 137 1.54 -13.48 6.86
C PRO A 137 1.53 -13.61 5.34
N ILE A 138 2.24 -12.74 4.65
CA ILE A 138 2.57 -12.89 3.22
C ILE A 138 3.95 -13.53 3.11
N SER A 139 4.07 -14.59 2.33
CA SER A 139 5.32 -15.33 2.09
C SER A 139 6.24 -14.61 1.09
N ALA A 140 6.48 -13.32 1.30
CA ALA A 140 7.32 -12.52 0.43
C ALA A 140 8.75 -12.38 0.98
N PRO A 141 9.78 -12.33 0.12
CA PRO A 141 11.15 -12.05 0.55
C PRO A 141 11.26 -10.66 1.19
N VAL A 142 12.18 -10.54 2.14
CA VAL A 142 12.42 -9.25 2.82
C VAL A 142 13.18 -8.30 1.88
N PHE A 143 12.49 -7.27 1.40
CA PHE A 143 13.11 -6.21 0.61
C PHE A 143 13.50 -5.03 1.49
N ARG A 144 14.75 -4.57 1.35
CA ARG A 144 15.26 -3.35 2.01
C ARG A 144 15.11 -2.13 1.10
N ILE A 145 13.95 -1.99 0.44
CA ILE A 145 13.62 -0.81 -0.36
C ILE A 145 12.62 0.02 0.43
N SER A 146 12.89 1.31 0.61
CA SER A 146 11.96 2.24 1.22
C SER A 146 11.88 3.55 0.44
N SER A 147 10.71 4.20 0.48
CA SER A 147 10.54 5.52 -0.12
C SER A 147 11.52 6.56 0.46
N THR A 148 11.89 6.44 1.74
CA THR A 148 12.88 7.32 2.38
C THR A 148 14.27 7.14 1.76
N ASP A 149 14.72 5.89 1.57
CA ASP A 149 16.00 5.62 0.92
C ASP A 149 16.01 6.13 -0.52
N ILE A 150 14.91 5.93 -1.24
CA ILE A 150 14.77 6.43 -2.62
C ILE A 150 14.93 7.96 -2.66
N ARG A 151 14.19 8.69 -1.82
CA ARG A 151 14.31 10.17 -1.77
C ARG A 151 15.71 10.62 -1.38
N ASN A 152 16.34 9.97 -0.41
CA ASN A 152 17.72 10.29 -0.02
C ASN A 152 18.71 10.04 -1.16
N ARG A 153 18.53 8.95 -1.92
CA ARG A 153 19.38 8.65 -3.09
C ARG A 153 19.21 9.70 -4.19
N VAL A 154 17.97 10.05 -4.54
CA VAL A 154 17.67 11.11 -5.52
C VAL A 154 18.31 12.42 -5.09
N LYS A 155 18.09 12.85 -3.83
CA LYS A 155 18.68 14.09 -3.29
C LYS A 155 20.21 14.13 -3.39
N ASN A 156 20.87 12.98 -3.26
CA ASN A 156 22.33 12.87 -3.30
C ASN A 156 22.86 12.50 -4.69
N GLY A 157 22.05 12.56 -5.75
CA GLY A 157 22.46 12.25 -7.12
C GLY A 157 22.79 10.76 -7.36
N HIS A 158 22.36 9.86 -6.46
CA HIS A 158 22.56 8.43 -6.62
C HIS A 158 21.45 7.79 -7.47
N THR A 159 21.79 6.74 -8.21
CA THR A 159 20.81 6.00 -9.01
C THR A 159 19.76 5.33 -8.15
N VAL A 160 18.50 5.35 -8.62
CA VAL A 160 17.37 4.61 -8.06
C VAL A 160 16.83 3.56 -9.05
N ARG A 161 17.63 3.24 -10.08
CA ARG A 161 17.34 2.21 -11.07
C ARG A 161 17.07 0.88 -10.36
N TYR A 162 16.06 0.15 -10.81
CA TYR A 162 15.57 -1.11 -10.23
C TYR A 162 14.88 -1.01 -8.85
N MET A 163 14.94 0.13 -8.18
CA MET A 163 14.15 0.38 -6.98
C MET A 163 12.73 0.83 -7.29
N LEU A 164 12.55 1.48 -8.43
CA LEU A 164 11.30 2.02 -8.96
C LEU A 164 10.97 1.39 -10.32
N PRO A 165 9.69 1.32 -10.71
CA PRO A 165 9.30 1.19 -12.11
C PRO A 165 9.92 2.32 -12.95
N GLU A 166 10.25 2.02 -14.19
CA GLU A 166 10.96 2.98 -15.07
C GLU A 166 10.13 4.26 -15.31
N ASN A 167 8.85 4.10 -15.57
CA ASN A 167 7.92 5.21 -15.76
C ASN A 167 7.81 6.12 -14.52
N VAL A 168 7.86 5.57 -13.30
CA VAL A 168 7.88 6.35 -12.05
C VAL A 168 9.20 7.13 -11.92
N ARG A 169 10.33 6.50 -12.25
CA ARG A 169 11.63 7.17 -12.26
C ARG A 169 11.62 8.35 -13.24
N ASP A 170 11.08 8.15 -14.44
CA ASP A 170 11.02 9.19 -15.47
C ASP A 170 10.09 10.34 -15.07
N TYR A 171 8.98 10.01 -14.36
CA TYR A 171 8.11 11.01 -13.76
C TYR A 171 8.85 11.87 -12.72
N ILE A 172 9.61 11.25 -11.80
CA ILE A 172 10.40 11.96 -10.78
C ILE A 172 11.42 12.90 -11.45
N ASN A 173 12.13 12.42 -12.47
CA ASN A 173 13.09 13.22 -13.21
C ASN A 173 12.43 14.41 -13.94
N LYS A 174 11.30 14.18 -14.60
CA LYS A 174 10.55 15.19 -15.36
C LYS A 174 10.07 16.35 -14.48
N TYR A 175 9.61 16.04 -13.27
CA TYR A 175 9.03 17.03 -12.35
C TYR A 175 9.98 17.48 -11.24
N HIS A 176 11.26 17.05 -11.26
CA HIS A 176 12.30 17.39 -10.29
C HIS A 176 11.86 17.13 -8.83
N LEU A 177 11.25 15.98 -8.58
CA LEU A 177 10.68 15.59 -7.27
C LEU A 177 11.71 14.93 -6.35
#